data_b6a158a0a22a3dca16d48670f40f171c
#
_entry.id   b6a158a0a22a3dca16d48670f40f171c
#
_cell.length_a   1.000
_cell.length_b   1.000
_cell.length_c   1.000
_cell.angle_alpha   90.00
_cell.angle_beta   90.00
_cell.angle_gamma   90.00
#
_symmetry.space_group_name_H-M   'P 1'
#
loop_
_entity.id
_entity.type
_entity.pdbx_description
1 polymer ?
#
loop_
_entity_poly.entity_id
_entity_poly.type
_entity_poly.pdbx_seq_one_letter_code
_entity_poly.pdbx_strand_id
1 'polypeptide(L)' 'MNDVGDQSIQLDQLARRVXDLXTLTEXLXNEXRALRAQQQQWSLXRAKLLEKNQTATTGVQAMITRLKSLERS' A
#
# COMPACT_ATOMS: atom_id res chain seq x y z
N MET A 1 0.02 16.69 -52.49
CA MET A 1 -1.36 16.35 -52.44
C MET A 1 -1.69 15.32 -51.40
N ASN A 2 -0.72 14.71 -50.87
CA ASN A 2 -0.97 13.74 -49.78
C ASN A 2 -0.94 14.37 -48.42
N ASP A 3 -0.78 15.66 -48.37
CA ASP A 3 -0.66 16.32 -47.07
C ASP A 3 -1.90 16.13 -46.20
N VAL A 4 -3.08 16.19 -46.82
CA VAL A 4 -4.33 16.04 -46.06
C VAL A 4 -4.44 14.61 -45.55
N GLY A 5 -4.11 13.62 -46.37
CA GLY A 5 -4.13 12.25 -45.96
C GLY A 5 -3.13 11.96 -44.84
N ASP A 6 -1.91 12.50 -44.98
CA ASP A 6 -0.89 12.31 -43.96
C ASP A 6 -1.29 12.99 -42.67
N GLN A 7 -1.85 14.17 -42.73
CA GLN A 7 -2.31 14.87 -41.52
C GLN A 7 -3.44 14.12 -40.83
N SER A 8 -4.33 13.53 -41.63
CA SER A 8 -5.42 12.76 -41.09
C SER A 8 -4.90 11.54 -40.32
N ILE A 9 -3.91 10.85 -40.90
CA ILE A 9 -3.31 9.70 -40.26
C ILE A 9 -2.58 10.10 -38.97
N GLN A 10 -1.91 11.22 -39.00
CA GLN A 10 -1.20 11.71 -37.83
C GLN A 10 -2.16 12.09 -36.71
N LEU A 11 -3.29 12.71 -37.06
CA LEU A 11 -4.29 13.06 -36.09
C LEU A 11 -4.93 11.82 -35.49
N ASP A 12 -5.16 10.80 -36.31
CA ASP A 12 -5.67 9.54 -35.80
C ASP A 12 -4.70 8.91 -34.80
N GLN A 13 -3.41 8.92 -35.13
CA GLN A 13 -2.43 8.37 -34.25
C GLN A 13 -2.35 9.14 -32.93
N LEU A 14 -2.42 10.44 -33.03
CA LEU A 14 -2.40 11.27 -31.84
C LEU A 14 -3.60 10.99 -30.95
N ALA A 15 -4.77 10.86 -31.56
CA ALA A 15 -5.98 10.57 -30.83
C ALA A 15 -5.87 9.22 -30.11
N ARG A 16 -5.27 8.24 -30.77
CA ARG A 16 -5.07 6.94 -30.14
C ARG A 16 -4.13 7.02 -28.98
N ARG A 17 -3.08 7.80 -29.10
CA ARG A 17 -2.13 7.95 -28.00
C ARG A 17 -2.77 8.60 -26.79
N VAL A 18 -3.59 9.58 -27.08
CA VAL A 18 -4.34 10.23 -26.00
C VAL A 18 -5.23 9.24 -25.27
N UNK A 19 -5.77 8.41 -25.69
CA UNK A 19 -6.53 7.58 -25.23
C UNK A 19 -5.94 6.69 -24.46
N ASP A 20 -4.86 6.18 -25.13
CA ASP A 20 -4.04 5.24 -24.41
C ASP A 20 -3.57 5.82 -23.08
N LEU A 21 -3.22 7.06 -23.12
CA LEU A 21 -2.83 7.73 -21.89
C LEU A 21 -3.98 7.78 -20.89
N UNK A 22 -5.01 7.83 -21.12
CA UNK A 22 -6.02 7.88 -20.39
C UNK A 22 -6.31 6.71 -19.76
N THR A 23 -6.27 5.74 -20.64
CA THR A 23 -6.44 4.43 -20.07
C THR A 23 -5.35 4.13 -19.05
N LEU A 24 -4.15 4.46 -19.39
CA LEU A 24 -3.04 4.25 -18.48
C LEU A 24 -3.21 5.06 -17.19
N THR A 25 -3.65 6.28 -17.32
CA THR A 25 -3.87 7.15 -16.17
C THR A 25 -4.91 6.53 -15.25
N GLU A 26 -5.98 6.02 -15.81
CA GLU A 26 -6.99 5.35 -15.02
C GLU A 26 -6.41 4.18 -14.22
N UNK A 27 -5.72 3.59 -14.62
CA UNK A 27 -5.20 2.60 -14.12
C UNK A 27 -4.45 2.89 -13.07
N LEU A 28 -3.54 3.64 -13.44
CA LEU A 28 -2.64 4.03 -12.36
C LEU A 28 -3.42 4.56 -11.15
N UNK A 29 -4.41 5.06 -11.31
CA UNK A 29 -5.11 5.50 -10.42
C UNK A 29 -5.68 4.55 -9.66
N ASN A 30 -6.20 3.57 -10.30
CA ASN A 30 -6.79 2.47 -9.59
C ASN A 30 -5.75 1.74 -8.75
N GLU A 31 -4.61 1.59 -9.28
CA GLU A 31 -3.55 0.97 -8.50
C GLU A 31 -3.18 1.77 -7.25
N UNK A 32 -3.29 2.90 -7.29
CA UNK A 32 -2.99 3.59 -6.35
C UNK A 32 -3.80 3.41 -5.31
N ARG A 33 -5.03 3.47 -5.59
CA ARG A 33 -6.02 3.25 -4.54
C ARG A 33 -5.86 1.91 -3.87
N ALA A 34 -5.62 0.93 -4.69
CA ALA A 34 -5.43 -0.43 -4.16
C ALA A 34 -4.21 -0.50 -3.24
N LEU A 35 -3.13 0.14 -3.64
CA LEU A 35 -1.93 0.13 -2.81
C LEU A 35 -2.13 0.86 -1.50
N ARG A 36 -2.85 1.96 -1.52
CA ARG A 36 -3.14 2.69 -0.30
C ARG A 36 -3.99 1.86 0.65
N ALA A 37 -4.98 1.18 0.10
CA ALA A 37 -5.82 0.32 0.95
C ALA A 37 -4.99 -0.79 1.58
N GLN A 38 -4.10 -1.39 0.80
CA GLN A 38 -3.23 -2.43 1.29
C GLN A 38 -2.29 -1.90 2.37
N GLN A 39 -1.76 -0.72 2.15
CA GLN A 39 -0.86 -0.11 3.12
C GLN A 39 -1.58 0.16 4.45
N GLN A 40 -2.82 0.59 4.38
CA GLN A 40 -3.60 0.81 5.60
C GLN A 40 -3.82 -0.49 6.35
N GLN A 41 -4.09 -1.57 5.63
CA GLN A 41 -4.27 -2.86 6.27
C GLN A 41 -2.98 -3.32 6.93
N TRP A 42 -1.85 -3.13 6.26
CA TRP A 42 -0.57 -3.50 6.84
C TRP A 42 -0.26 -2.66 8.07
N SER A 43 -0.59 -1.40 8.02
CA SER A 43 -0.36 -0.50 9.14
C SER A 43 -1.15 -0.93 10.36
N LEU A 44 -2.38 -1.31 10.16
CA LEU A 44 -3.20 -1.80 11.26
C LEU A 44 -2.67 -3.10 11.84
N UNK A 45 -2.27 -3.85 11.06
CA UNK A 45 -1.81 -4.88 11.40
C UNK A 45 -0.75 -4.80 12.13
N ARG A 46 0.22 -4.10 11.74
CA ARG A 46 1.46 -3.88 12.45
C ARG A 46 1.20 -3.32 13.85
N ALA A 47 0.27 -2.41 13.91
CA ALA A 47 -0.08 -1.84 15.21
C ALA A 47 -0.62 -2.91 16.15
N LYS A 48 -1.43 -3.82 15.65
CA LYS A 48 -1.94 -4.91 16.47
C LYS A 48 -0.81 -5.82 16.95
N LEU A 49 0.12 -6.12 16.06
CA LEU A 49 1.24 -6.97 16.46
C LEU A 49 2.09 -6.31 17.51
N LEU A 50 2.34 -5.02 17.36
CA LEU A 50 3.10 -4.29 18.36
C LEU A 50 2.39 -4.31 19.71
N GLU A 51 1.10 -4.15 19.70
CA GLU A 51 0.33 -4.17 20.94
C GLU A 51 0.39 -5.54 21.61
N LYS A 52 0.21 -6.59 20.82
CA LYS A 52 0.29 -7.94 21.36
C LYS A 52 1.68 -8.25 21.90
N ASN A 53 2.69 -7.80 21.18
CA ASN A 53 4.06 -8.03 21.61
C ASN A 53 4.34 -7.32 22.92
N GLN A 54 3.86 -6.11 23.04
CA GLN A 54 4.05 -5.34 24.25
C GLN A 54 3.32 -5.98 25.44
N THR A 55 2.10 -6.45 25.20
CA THR A 55 1.33 -7.13 26.23
C THR A 55 2.06 -8.39 26.70
N ALA A 56 2.57 -9.17 25.77
CA ALA A 56 3.29 -10.39 26.11
C ALA A 56 4.56 -10.08 26.89
N THR A 57 5.29 -9.06 26.46
CA THR A 57 6.51 -8.67 27.14
C THR A 57 6.24 -8.24 28.59
N THR A 58 5.18 -7.45 28.75
CA THR A 58 4.80 -7.00 30.09
C THR A 58 4.41 -8.19 30.97
N GLY A 59 3.67 -9.14 30.39
CA GLY A 59 3.29 -10.32 31.11
C GLY A 59 4.48 -11.16 31.58
N VAL A 60 5.45 -11.34 30.69
CA VAL A 60 6.63 -12.10 31.01
C VAL A 60 7.43 -11.39 32.11
N GLN A 61 7.56 -10.09 32.02
CA GLN A 61 8.28 -9.33 33.02
C GLN A 61 7.60 -9.43 34.39
N ALA A 62 6.28 -9.42 34.39
CA ALA A 62 5.54 -9.55 35.64
C ALA A 62 5.79 -10.92 36.27
N MET A 63 5.84 -11.96 35.44
CA MET A 63 6.12 -13.30 35.96
C MET A 63 7.52 -13.40 36.50
N ILE A 64 8.49 -12.81 35.83
CA ILE A 64 9.86 -12.81 36.31
C ILE A 64 9.96 -12.12 37.69
N THR A 65 9.27 -11.00 37.80
CA THR A 65 9.27 -10.26 39.06
C THR A 65 8.70 -11.10 40.21
N ARG A 66 7.62 -11.82 39.92
CA ARG A 66 7.02 -12.68 40.91
C ARG A 66 7.93 -13.78 41.33
N LEU A 67 8.61 -14.40 40.37
CA LEU A 67 9.55 -15.49 40.69
C LEU A 67 10.66 -15.00 41.56
N LYS A 68 11.18 -13.83 41.25
CA LYS A 68 12.23 -13.27 42.06
C LYS A 68 11.76 -12.98 43.49
N SER A 69 10.56 -12.50 43.62
CA SER A 69 9.95 -12.23 44.91
C SER A 69 9.85 -13.50 45.72
N LEU A 70 9.41 -14.58 45.09
CA LEU A 70 9.31 -15.86 45.78
C LEU A 70 10.67 -16.38 46.23
N GLU A 71 11.66 -16.19 45.39
CA GLU A 71 13.00 -16.65 45.75
C GLU A 71 13.52 -15.93 46.99
N ARG A 72 13.17 -14.68 47.15
CA ARG A 72 13.65 -13.93 48.31
C ARG A 72 12.95 -14.28 49.59
N SER A 73 11.72 -14.75 49.43
CA SER A 73 11.03 -15.12 50.66
C SER A 73 11.56 -16.42 51.22
#